data_03b3a2f5605f97c11c352cd8c5896ccc
#
_entry.id   03b3a2f5605f97c11c352cd8c5896ccc
#
_cell.length_a   1.000
_cell.length_b   1.000
_cell.length_c   1.000
_cell.angle_alpha   90.00
_cell.angle_beta   90.00
_cell.angle_gamma   90.00
#
_symmetry.space_group_name_H-M   'P 1'
#
loop_
_entity.id
_entity.type
_entity.pdbx_description
1 polymer ?
#
loop_
_entity_poly.entity_id
_entity_poly.type
_entity_poly.pdbx_seq_one_letter_code
_entity_poly.pdbx_strand_id
1 'polypeptide(L)'
;MPVPFWAGRYIGLPFEDHGRSRAGLDCWGLVLLVLSEQFGIALPSFAAEYRRTTDTGRISDLILREVPAWQFVTAGEETLGDVIILRQRGAPMHVGVVLGDQRMLHIEHGVNSAIEPYSGPCWKDRLFGFYRYNKEIIHDGTGNSPAP
;
A
#
# COMPACT_ATOMS: atom_id res chain seq x y z
N MET A 1 -12.80 -0.31 -14.75
CA MET A 1 -13.32 0.61 -13.75
C MET A 1 -12.51 1.89 -13.74
N PRO A 2 -13.14 3.04 -13.80
CA PRO A 2 -12.38 4.29 -13.88
C PRO A 2 -11.76 4.65 -12.54
N VAL A 3 -10.69 5.44 -12.62
CA VAL A 3 -10.04 5.96 -11.43
C VAL A 3 -11.02 6.87 -10.68
N PRO A 4 -11.15 6.74 -9.37
CA PRO A 4 -12.15 7.52 -8.64
C PRO A 4 -11.79 9.01 -8.62
N PHE A 5 -12.83 9.81 -8.55
CA PHE A 5 -12.68 11.25 -8.58
C PHE A 5 -11.80 11.78 -7.45
N TRP A 6 -11.91 11.20 -6.27
CA TRP A 6 -11.16 11.68 -5.10
C TRP A 6 -9.65 11.42 -5.20
N ALA A 7 -9.21 10.57 -6.12
CA ALA A 7 -7.79 10.22 -6.19
C ALA A 7 -6.90 11.44 -6.44
N GLY A 8 -7.41 12.45 -7.12
CA GLY A 8 -6.65 13.66 -7.38
C GLY A 8 -6.20 14.38 -6.12
N ARG A 9 -6.90 14.20 -5.00
CA ARG A 9 -6.54 14.86 -3.75
C ARG A 9 -5.28 14.29 -3.11
N TYR A 10 -4.81 13.16 -3.62
CA TYR A 10 -3.63 12.50 -3.07
C TYR A 10 -2.41 12.61 -3.97
N ILE A 11 -2.52 13.36 -5.06
CA ILE A 11 -1.39 13.58 -5.97
C ILE A 11 -0.55 14.74 -5.48
N GLY A 12 0.77 14.60 -5.58
CA GLY A 12 1.68 15.69 -5.27
C GLY A 12 2.05 15.82 -3.80
N LEU A 13 1.73 14.84 -2.98
CA LEU A 13 2.12 14.87 -1.57
C LEU A 13 3.60 14.53 -1.43
N PRO A 14 4.32 15.19 -0.53
CA PRO A 14 5.76 15.00 -0.43
C PRO A 14 6.13 13.70 0.27
N PHE A 15 7.29 13.16 -0.11
CA PHE A 15 7.81 11.95 0.52
C PHE A 15 8.53 12.29 1.82
N GLU A 16 8.34 11.46 2.83
CA GLU A 16 9.10 11.53 4.07
C GLU A 16 9.12 10.16 4.73
N ASP A 17 10.32 9.67 5.06
CA ASP A 17 10.43 8.40 5.79
C ASP A 17 9.59 8.49 7.07
N HIS A 18 8.81 7.44 7.33
CA HIS A 18 7.91 7.36 8.48
C HIS A 18 6.78 8.40 8.45
N GLY A 19 6.61 9.11 7.34
CA GLY A 19 5.57 10.14 7.25
C GLY A 19 4.19 9.53 7.33
N ARG A 20 3.32 10.15 8.11
CA ARG A 20 1.96 9.64 8.33
C ARG A 20 0.91 10.75 8.22
N SER A 21 1.24 11.84 7.56
CA SER A 21 0.29 12.94 7.34
C SER A 21 0.53 13.55 5.97
N ARG A 22 -0.36 14.43 5.56
CA ARG A 22 -0.21 15.09 4.26
C ARG A 22 1.03 15.98 4.17
N ALA A 23 1.65 16.29 5.30
CA ALA A 23 2.90 17.03 5.28
C ALA A 23 4.08 16.18 4.81
N GLY A 24 3.95 14.87 4.86
CA GLY A 24 4.97 13.96 4.37
C GLY A 24 4.54 12.53 4.60
N LEU A 25 4.77 11.67 3.59
CA LEU A 25 4.35 10.28 3.62
C LEU A 25 5.41 9.40 3.00
N ASP A 26 5.59 8.19 3.52
CA ASP A 26 6.28 7.15 2.77
C ASP A 26 5.22 6.25 2.12
N CYS A 27 5.62 5.19 1.45
CA CYS A 27 4.67 4.38 0.69
C CYS A 27 3.59 3.76 1.59
N TRP A 28 3.97 3.26 2.76
CA TRP A 28 2.97 2.70 3.68
C TRP A 28 2.10 3.80 4.27
N GLY A 29 2.70 4.96 4.57
CA GLY A 29 1.94 6.10 5.08
C GLY A 29 0.84 6.54 4.13
N LEU A 30 1.13 6.54 2.82
CA LEU A 30 0.13 6.88 1.83
C LEU A 30 -1.00 5.85 1.82
N VAL A 31 -0.66 4.56 1.85
CA VAL A 31 -1.68 3.51 1.91
C VAL A 31 -2.56 3.69 3.14
N LEU A 32 -1.96 3.94 4.30
CA LEU A 32 -2.71 4.17 5.53
C LEU A 32 -3.68 5.33 5.40
N LEU A 33 -3.21 6.43 4.85
CA LEU A 33 -4.01 7.64 4.72
C LEU A 33 -5.22 7.39 3.83
N VAL A 34 -4.99 6.78 2.67
CA VAL A 34 -6.06 6.52 1.72
C VAL A 34 -7.08 5.53 2.28
N LEU A 35 -6.61 4.42 2.84
CA LEU A 35 -7.52 3.42 3.38
C LEU A 35 -8.33 3.96 4.55
N SER A 36 -7.72 4.78 5.36
CA SER A 36 -8.42 5.40 6.48
C SER A 36 -9.47 6.39 6.01
N GLU A 37 -9.11 7.29 5.11
CA GLU A 37 -10.00 8.37 4.70
C GLU A 37 -11.10 7.91 3.75
N GLN A 38 -10.78 7.01 2.83
CA GLN A 38 -11.73 6.65 1.79
C GLN A 38 -12.49 5.35 2.09
N PHE A 39 -11.94 4.50 2.95
CA PHE A 39 -12.56 3.20 3.21
C PHE A 39 -12.83 2.93 4.69
N GLY A 40 -12.46 3.86 5.57
CA GLY A 40 -12.72 3.70 6.99
C GLY A 40 -11.92 2.57 7.63
N ILE A 41 -10.78 2.22 7.04
CA ILE A 41 -9.95 1.12 7.53
C ILE A 41 -8.77 1.69 8.31
N ALA A 42 -8.66 1.29 9.58
CA ALA A 42 -7.56 1.72 10.43
C ALA A 42 -6.54 0.57 10.53
N LEU A 43 -5.31 0.83 10.12
CA LEU A 43 -4.25 -0.16 10.13
C LEU A 43 -3.07 0.34 10.94
N PRO A 44 -2.21 -0.57 11.41
CA PRO A 44 -1.04 -0.15 12.20
C PRO A 44 -0.06 0.68 11.38
N SER A 45 0.58 1.61 12.04
CA SER A 45 1.53 2.50 11.40
C SER A 45 2.83 1.82 11.00
N PHE A 46 3.34 0.90 11.84
CA PHE A 46 4.64 0.24 11.66
C PHE A 46 5.82 1.21 11.54
N ALA A 47 5.62 2.51 11.81
CA ALA A 47 6.69 3.49 11.64
C ALA A 47 7.93 3.17 12.48
N ALA A 48 7.75 2.52 13.62
CA ALA A 48 8.87 2.16 14.49
C ALA A 48 9.56 0.86 14.07
N GLU A 49 9.03 0.16 13.06
CA GLU A 49 9.53 -1.15 12.67
C GLU A 49 10.66 -1.08 11.64
N TYR A 50 10.92 0.07 11.07
CA TYR A 50 12.00 0.23 10.10
C TYR A 50 12.63 1.60 10.29
N ARG A 51 13.88 1.74 9.89
CA ARG A 51 14.60 3.00 10.06
C ARG A 51 14.45 3.91 8.86
N ARG A 52 14.53 3.35 7.65
CA ARG A 52 14.37 4.09 6.41
C ARG A 52 13.68 3.22 5.39
N THR A 53 13.02 3.86 4.44
CA THR A 53 12.36 3.13 3.37
C THR A 53 13.35 2.49 2.40
N THR A 54 14.64 2.77 2.55
CA THR A 54 15.67 2.10 1.76
C THR A 54 16.23 0.87 2.49
N ASP A 55 15.75 0.55 3.68
CA ASP A 55 16.17 -0.62 4.44
C ASP A 55 15.47 -1.85 3.88
N THR A 56 16.00 -2.38 2.80
CA THR A 56 15.38 -3.45 2.01
C THR A 56 15.02 -4.68 2.84
N GLY A 57 15.96 -5.17 3.63
CA GLY A 57 15.73 -6.39 4.40
C GLY A 57 14.64 -6.23 5.42
N ARG A 58 14.66 -5.12 6.15
CA ARG A 58 13.71 -4.89 7.21
C ARG A 58 12.29 -4.69 6.68
N ILE A 59 12.15 -3.93 5.61
CA ILE A 59 10.85 -3.66 5.04
C ILE A 59 10.28 -4.91 4.38
N SER A 60 11.12 -5.66 3.66
CA SER A 60 10.68 -6.89 3.04
C SER A 60 10.21 -7.90 4.10
N ASP A 61 10.96 -8.03 5.19
CA ASP A 61 10.55 -8.93 6.28
C ASP A 61 9.22 -8.52 6.88
N LEU A 62 9.02 -7.21 7.05
CA LEU A 62 7.78 -6.70 7.60
C LEU A 62 6.60 -7.03 6.69
N ILE A 63 6.75 -6.80 5.40
CA ILE A 63 5.70 -7.10 4.43
C ILE A 63 5.38 -8.59 4.43
N LEU A 64 6.40 -9.44 4.37
CA LEU A 64 6.20 -10.88 4.34
C LEU A 64 5.56 -11.41 5.62
N ARG A 65 5.78 -10.73 6.73
CA ARG A 65 5.15 -11.10 7.99
C ARG A 65 3.66 -10.74 8.01
N GLU A 66 3.31 -9.64 7.37
CA GLU A 66 1.95 -9.11 7.45
C GLU A 66 0.99 -9.68 6.40
N VAL A 67 1.46 -9.98 5.20
CA VAL A 67 0.56 -10.39 4.12
C VAL A 67 -0.28 -11.63 4.42
N PRO A 68 0.14 -12.61 5.23
CA PRO A 68 -0.74 -13.74 5.50
C PRO A 68 -2.05 -13.37 6.20
N ALA A 69 -2.11 -12.21 6.84
CA ALA A 69 -3.33 -11.75 7.49
C ALA A 69 -4.29 -11.05 6.52
N TRP A 70 -3.87 -10.85 5.28
CA TRP A 70 -4.67 -10.22 4.26
C TRP A 70 -5.15 -11.26 3.25
N GLN A 71 -6.20 -10.93 2.53
CA GLN A 71 -6.69 -11.82 1.48
C GLN A 71 -5.88 -11.61 0.21
N PHE A 72 -5.28 -12.69 -0.29
CA PHE A 72 -4.60 -12.65 -1.58
C PHE A 72 -5.63 -12.47 -2.69
N VAL A 73 -5.33 -11.60 -3.66
CA VAL A 73 -6.22 -11.34 -4.79
C VAL A 73 -5.49 -11.73 -6.07
N THR A 74 -6.10 -12.61 -6.85
CA THR A 74 -5.53 -13.05 -8.11
C THR A 74 -5.39 -11.86 -9.07
N ALA A 75 -4.25 -11.77 -9.75
CA ALA A 75 -4.03 -10.70 -10.73
C ALA A 75 -5.13 -10.74 -11.78
N GLY A 76 -5.69 -9.59 -12.06
CA GLY A 76 -6.84 -9.45 -12.94
C GLY A 76 -8.14 -9.30 -12.18
N GLU A 77 -8.15 -9.66 -10.89
CA GLU A 77 -9.35 -9.53 -10.07
C GLU A 77 -9.20 -8.41 -9.04
N GLU A 78 -8.12 -7.68 -9.10
CA GLU A 78 -7.93 -6.57 -8.17
C GLU A 78 -8.95 -5.46 -8.40
N THR A 79 -9.35 -4.81 -7.32
CA THR A 79 -10.33 -3.75 -7.37
C THR A 79 -9.87 -2.55 -6.57
N LEU A 80 -10.59 -1.46 -6.69
CA LEU A 80 -10.31 -0.22 -5.99
C LEU A 80 -10.12 -0.48 -4.49
N GLY A 81 -9.03 0.04 -3.95
CA GLY A 81 -8.74 -0.10 -2.53
C GLY A 81 -7.87 -1.28 -2.17
N ASP A 82 -7.64 -2.19 -3.11
CA ASP A 82 -6.69 -3.26 -2.86
C ASP A 82 -5.27 -2.68 -2.78
N VAL A 83 -4.40 -3.35 -2.05
CA VAL A 83 -3.01 -2.93 -1.93
C VAL A 83 -2.17 -3.73 -2.90
N ILE A 84 -1.39 -3.03 -3.71
CA ILE A 84 -0.45 -3.67 -4.62
C ILE A 84 0.92 -3.65 -3.96
N ILE A 85 1.61 -4.78 -4.01
CA ILE A 85 2.97 -4.90 -3.52
C ILE A 85 3.88 -5.14 -4.69
N LEU A 86 4.95 -4.37 -4.76
CA LEU A 86 5.89 -4.39 -5.88
C LEU A 86 7.29 -4.65 -5.35
N ARG A 87 8.12 -5.22 -6.22
CA ARG A 87 9.51 -5.47 -5.88
C ARG A 87 10.36 -4.25 -6.20
N GLN A 88 11.26 -3.96 -5.30
CA GLN A 88 12.33 -3.01 -5.53
C GLN A 88 13.59 -3.68 -5.00
N ARG A 89 14.69 -3.56 -5.73
CA ARG A 89 15.95 -4.19 -5.33
C ARG A 89 15.77 -5.69 -5.12
N GLY A 90 14.88 -6.30 -5.92
CA GLY A 90 14.68 -7.74 -5.88
C GLY A 90 13.83 -8.26 -4.75
N ALA A 91 13.24 -7.39 -3.93
CA ALA A 91 12.46 -7.80 -2.76
C ALA A 91 11.13 -7.07 -2.70
N PRO A 92 10.08 -7.67 -2.12
CA PRO A 92 8.81 -6.96 -1.94
C PRO A 92 8.99 -5.84 -0.93
N MET A 93 8.97 -4.61 -1.39
CA MET A 93 9.25 -3.45 -0.55
C MET A 93 8.35 -2.26 -0.81
N HIS A 94 7.75 -2.18 -1.98
CA HIS A 94 7.00 -1.01 -2.36
C HIS A 94 5.52 -1.33 -2.36
N VAL A 95 4.71 -0.42 -1.85
CA VAL A 95 3.27 -0.63 -1.79
C VAL A 95 2.54 0.56 -2.38
N GLY A 96 1.35 0.31 -2.89
CA GLY A 96 0.48 1.34 -3.40
C GLY A 96 -0.96 0.92 -3.27
N VAL A 97 -1.87 1.80 -3.68
CA VAL A 97 -3.30 1.54 -3.65
C VAL A 97 -3.81 1.40 -5.07
N VAL A 98 -4.52 0.31 -5.33
CA VAL A 98 -5.15 0.09 -6.64
C VAL A 98 -6.32 1.04 -6.80
N LEU A 99 -6.36 1.74 -7.94
CA LEU A 99 -7.40 2.74 -8.19
C LEU A 99 -8.42 2.31 -9.25
N GLY A 100 -8.03 1.42 -10.15
CA GLY A 100 -8.83 1.07 -11.32
C GLY A 100 -8.04 1.34 -12.58
N ASP A 101 -8.46 0.79 -13.71
CA ASP A 101 -7.79 0.94 -15.00
C ASP A 101 -6.31 0.57 -14.94
N GLN A 102 -5.98 -0.40 -14.10
CA GLN A 102 -4.59 -0.85 -13.89
C GLN A 102 -3.67 0.29 -13.46
N ARG A 103 -4.19 1.20 -12.64
CA ARG A 103 -3.42 2.31 -12.11
C ARG A 103 -3.33 2.23 -10.61
N MET A 104 -2.22 2.70 -10.08
CA MET A 104 -1.98 2.73 -8.64
C MET A 104 -1.65 4.13 -8.19
N LEU A 105 -2.03 4.43 -6.96
CA LEU A 105 -1.60 5.62 -6.27
C LEU A 105 -0.46 5.20 -5.36
N HIS A 106 0.70 5.82 -5.52
CA HIS A 106 1.86 5.44 -4.73
C HIS A 106 2.81 6.62 -4.55
N ILE A 107 3.82 6.43 -3.71
CA ILE A 107 4.82 7.45 -3.48
C ILE A 107 6.17 6.75 -3.33
N GLU A 108 7.19 7.28 -4.01
CA GLU A 108 8.53 6.72 -3.97
C GLU A 108 9.48 7.65 -3.25
N HIS A 109 10.56 7.07 -2.74
CA HIS A 109 11.60 7.85 -2.08
C HIS A 109 12.06 9.01 -2.95
N GLY A 110 11.97 10.21 -2.42
CA GLY A 110 12.44 11.40 -3.12
C GLY A 110 11.52 11.94 -4.21
N VAL A 111 10.33 11.36 -4.37
CA VAL A 111 9.38 11.77 -5.40
C VAL A 111 8.01 11.97 -4.78
N ASN A 112 7.28 12.98 -5.24
CA ASN A 112 5.92 13.20 -4.73
C ASN A 112 4.97 12.08 -5.18
N SER A 113 3.88 11.94 -4.44
CA SER A 113 2.87 10.92 -4.77
C SER A 113 2.30 11.14 -6.17
N ALA A 114 1.97 10.04 -6.83
CA ALA A 114 1.50 10.09 -8.22
C ALA A 114 0.62 8.89 -8.51
N ILE A 115 -0.13 8.99 -9.59
CA ILE A 115 -0.90 7.90 -10.13
C ILE A 115 -0.14 7.38 -11.34
N GLU A 116 0.16 6.08 -11.36
CA GLU A 116 0.89 5.44 -12.46
C GLU A 116 0.26 4.12 -12.84
N PRO A 117 0.36 3.74 -14.12
CA PRO A 117 -0.08 2.41 -14.52
C PRO A 117 0.91 1.37 -14.01
N TYR A 118 0.43 0.34 -13.35
CA TYR A 118 1.32 -0.74 -12.91
C TYR A 118 1.49 -1.81 -13.98
N SER A 119 0.70 -1.73 -15.05
CA SER A 119 0.87 -2.60 -16.21
C SER A 119 1.90 -2.07 -17.19
N GLY A 120 2.41 -0.86 -16.96
CA GLY A 120 3.38 -0.25 -17.85
C GLY A 120 4.78 -0.83 -17.68
N PRO A 121 5.72 -0.43 -18.56
CA PRO A 121 7.05 -1.05 -18.58
C PRO A 121 7.87 -0.84 -17.31
N CYS A 122 7.59 0.22 -16.56
CA CYS A 122 8.35 0.48 -15.34
C CYS A 122 8.02 -0.50 -14.22
N TRP A 123 6.81 -1.04 -14.20
CA TRP A 123 6.33 -1.78 -13.03
C TRP A 123 5.86 -3.20 -13.30
N LYS A 124 5.46 -3.52 -14.53
CA LYS A 124 4.79 -4.80 -14.80
C LYS A 124 5.59 -6.02 -14.36
N ASP A 125 6.91 -5.97 -14.45
CA ASP A 125 7.73 -7.11 -14.11
C ASP A 125 8.15 -7.11 -12.64
N ARG A 126 7.64 -6.16 -11.87
CA ARG A 126 7.96 -6.04 -10.45
C ARG A 126 6.79 -6.42 -9.55
N LEU A 127 5.68 -6.84 -10.12
CA LEU A 127 4.51 -7.17 -9.32
C LEU A 127 4.82 -8.35 -8.39
N PHE A 128 4.62 -8.15 -7.09
CA PHE A 128 4.68 -9.21 -6.11
C PHE A 128 3.30 -9.80 -5.89
N GLY A 129 2.29 -8.94 -5.72
CA GLY A 129 0.92 -9.41 -5.56
C GLY A 129 -0.04 -8.31 -5.18
N PHE A 130 -1.32 -8.67 -5.24
CA PHE A 130 -2.41 -7.82 -4.77
C PHE A 130 -3.00 -8.43 -3.52
N TYR A 131 -3.34 -7.59 -2.54
CA TYR A 131 -3.86 -8.05 -1.26
C TYR A 131 -5.00 -7.14 -0.81
N ARG A 132 -6.02 -7.75 -0.25
CA ARG A 132 -7.19 -7.03 0.23
C ARG A 132 -7.29 -7.16 1.72
N TYR A 133 -7.46 -6.03 2.41
CA TYR A 133 -7.69 -6.06 3.83
C TYR A 133 -9.07 -6.65 4.09
N ASN A 134 -9.13 -7.66 4.93
CA ASN A 134 -10.39 -8.28 5.27
C ASN A 134 -10.62 -8.17 6.77
N LYS A 135 -11.48 -7.23 7.13
CA LYS A 135 -11.79 -6.99 8.51
C LYS A 135 -12.29 -8.22 9.23
N GLU A 136 -13.11 -9.01 8.55
CA GLU A 136 -13.70 -10.17 9.17
C GLU A 136 -12.69 -11.24 9.47
N ILE A 137 -11.74 -11.44 8.58
CA ILE A 137 -10.70 -12.43 8.81
C ILE A 137 -9.88 -12.04 10.04
N ILE A 138 -9.52 -10.77 10.13
CA ILE A 138 -8.70 -10.30 11.24
C ILE A 138 -9.43 -10.36 12.56
N HIS A 139 -10.67 -9.94 12.57
CA HIS A 139 -11.45 -9.96 13.79
C HIS A 139 -11.80 -11.36 14.23
N ASP A 140 -12.07 -12.20 13.25
CA ASP A 140 -12.49 -13.54 13.48
C ASP A 140 -11.47 -14.37 14.22
N GLY A 141 -10.24 -14.22 13.83
CA GLY A 141 -9.20 -15.03 14.38
C GLY A 141 -9.07 -14.93 15.87
N THR A 142 -9.55 -13.87 16.47
CA THR A 142 -9.36 -13.72 17.87
C THR A 142 -10.64 -13.71 18.60
N GLY A 143 -11.65 -13.52 17.88
CA GLY A 143 -12.85 -13.31 18.56
C GLY A 143 -12.79 -12.04 19.27
N ASN A 144 -11.81 -11.39 19.24
CA ASN A 144 -11.76 -10.22 19.85
C ASN A 144 -11.04 -9.35 19.12
N SER A 145 -11.07 -9.02 18.64
CA SER A 145 -10.52 -8.25 18.01
C SER A 145 -9.86 -7.70 17.77
N PRO A 146 -9.61 -7.34 17.46
CA PRO A 146 -8.93 -6.80 17.18
C PRO A 146 -8.81 -5.91 16.56
N ALA A 147 -8.96 -5.57 16.30
CA ALA A 147 -8.91 -4.83 15.73
C ALA A 147 -8.27 -4.25 15.35
N PRO A 148 -7.99 -4.00 15.00
CA PRO A 148 -7.30 -3.33 14.45
C PRO A 148 -7.19 -2.21 14.66
#